data_1a9bf63cd93541a283bee00484d20d88
#
_entry.id   1a9bf63cd93541a283bee00484d20d88
#
_cell.length_a   1.000
_cell.length_b   1.000
_cell.length_c   1.000
_cell.angle_alpha   90.00
_cell.angle_beta   90.00
_cell.angle_gamma   90.00
#
_symmetry.space_group_name_H-M   'P 1'
#
loop_
_entity.id
_entity.type
_entity.pdbx_description
1 polymer ?
#
loop_
_entity_poly.entity_id
_entity_poly.type
_entity_poly.pdbx_seq_one_letter_code
_entity_poly.pdbx_strand_id
1 'polypeptide(L)'
;APARTVVVAEDEALIRLDIVEILKDQGFDVVAETDNGKTAVELAQKYRPDLVLMDVKMPIMDGITAAEEIAKEQIAPVVLLTAFSQKELVDRAVEAGAMAYVVKPFSPNDLVPAIEVAISRYEQIRALEKEVGTIRDQFETRKLVDRAKSLLITKMNLTEPEAFRWIQKTSMDRRLSMREVSDTIIKQLS
;
A
#
# COMPACT_ATOMS: atom_id res chain seq x y z
N ALA A 1 2.40 5.97 -21.80
CA ALA A 1 2.23 5.89 -20.34
C ALA A 1 3.26 6.81 -19.66
N PRO A 2 2.90 7.49 -18.55
CA PRO A 2 3.87 8.33 -17.84
C PRO A 2 5.00 7.46 -17.26
N ALA A 3 6.22 8.03 -17.21
CA ALA A 3 7.36 7.34 -16.65
C ALA A 3 7.14 7.04 -15.17
N ARG A 4 7.58 5.85 -14.71
CA ARG A 4 7.52 5.50 -13.30
C ARG A 4 8.51 6.34 -12.51
N THR A 5 8.08 6.85 -11.36
CA THR A 5 8.87 7.72 -10.50
C THR A 5 9.64 6.92 -9.45
N VAL A 6 10.87 7.35 -9.15
CA VAL A 6 11.76 6.67 -8.21
C VAL A 6 12.42 7.68 -7.27
N VAL A 7 12.50 7.32 -6.00
CA VAL A 7 13.37 7.97 -5.01
C VAL A 7 14.58 7.07 -4.77
N VAL A 8 15.78 7.64 -4.86
CA VAL A 8 17.04 6.93 -4.64
C VAL A 8 17.71 7.41 -3.36
N ALA A 9 18.05 6.49 -2.48
CA ALA A 9 18.78 6.77 -1.24
C ALA A 9 20.07 5.95 -1.20
N GLU A 10 21.21 6.60 -1.23
CA GLU A 10 22.53 6.00 -1.22
C GLU A 10 23.54 7.02 -0.70
N ASP A 11 24.30 6.66 0.33
CA ASP A 11 25.28 7.58 0.93
C ASP A 11 26.56 7.76 0.12
N GLU A 12 26.94 6.79 -0.70
CA GLU A 12 28.08 6.91 -1.59
C GLU A 12 27.68 7.61 -2.90
N ALA A 13 28.19 8.84 -3.09
CA ALA A 13 27.80 9.70 -4.20
C ALA A 13 28.02 9.07 -5.59
N LEU A 14 29.13 8.34 -5.77
CA LEU A 14 29.43 7.71 -7.06
C LEU A 14 28.50 6.55 -7.38
N ILE A 15 28.15 5.75 -6.36
CA ILE A 15 27.21 4.65 -6.51
C ILE A 15 25.81 5.22 -6.80
N ARG A 16 25.42 6.28 -6.09
CA ARG A 16 24.15 6.95 -6.30
C ARG A 16 24.03 7.48 -7.75
N LEU A 17 25.08 8.10 -8.26
CA LEU A 17 25.12 8.59 -9.64
C LEU A 17 24.94 7.44 -10.64
N ASP A 18 25.62 6.33 -10.43
CA ASP A 18 25.52 5.15 -11.28
C ASP A 18 24.10 4.57 -11.29
N ILE A 19 23.48 4.45 -10.12
CA ILE A 19 22.10 4.01 -9.99
C ILE A 19 21.15 4.92 -10.76
N VAL A 20 21.29 6.23 -10.61
CA VAL A 20 20.45 7.22 -11.29
C VAL A 20 20.58 7.10 -12.80
N GLU A 21 21.79 6.91 -13.31
CA GLU A 21 22.00 6.71 -14.74
C GLU A 21 21.36 5.43 -15.27
N ILE A 22 21.48 4.32 -14.53
CA ILE A 22 20.84 3.06 -14.90
C ILE A 22 19.32 3.25 -14.97
N LEU A 23 18.73 3.89 -13.97
CA LEU A 23 17.28 4.13 -13.92
C LEU A 23 16.81 5.01 -15.08
N LYS A 24 17.52 6.07 -15.39
CA LYS A 24 17.19 6.96 -16.52
C LYS A 24 17.27 6.22 -17.86
N ASP A 25 18.28 5.39 -18.05
CA ASP A 25 18.43 4.58 -19.26
C ASP A 25 17.27 3.59 -19.45
N GLN A 26 16.64 3.15 -18.35
CA GLN A 26 15.49 2.27 -18.38
C GLN A 26 14.15 3.00 -18.45
N GLY A 27 14.16 4.32 -18.57
CA GLY A 27 12.95 5.13 -18.71
C GLY A 27 12.27 5.52 -17.38
N PHE A 28 12.93 5.33 -16.24
CA PHE A 28 12.43 5.80 -14.96
C PHE A 28 12.71 7.30 -14.77
N ASP A 29 11.84 7.96 -14.02
CA ASP A 29 12.01 9.35 -13.62
C ASP A 29 12.46 9.41 -12.15
N VAL A 30 13.72 9.77 -11.93
CA VAL A 30 14.27 9.94 -10.57
C VAL A 30 13.84 11.30 -10.04
N VAL A 31 12.83 11.32 -9.20
CA VAL A 31 12.22 12.57 -8.68
C VAL A 31 12.98 13.16 -7.52
N ALA A 32 13.75 12.34 -6.79
CA ALA A 32 14.54 12.81 -5.66
C ALA A 32 15.67 11.84 -5.32
N GLU A 33 16.73 12.37 -4.71
CA GLU A 33 17.89 11.63 -4.26
C GLU A 33 18.24 12.06 -2.83
N THR A 34 18.80 11.15 -2.05
CA THR A 34 19.29 11.46 -0.70
C THR A 34 20.44 10.53 -0.30
N ASP A 35 21.13 10.88 0.77
CA ASP A 35 22.23 10.12 1.34
C ASP A 35 21.88 9.41 2.68
N ASN A 36 20.62 9.53 3.15
CA ASN A 36 20.21 8.95 4.43
C ASN A 36 18.75 8.47 4.43
N GLY A 37 18.45 7.58 5.37
CA GLY A 37 17.14 6.95 5.46
C GLY A 37 16.03 7.86 5.95
N LYS A 38 16.33 8.81 6.83
CA LYS A 38 15.32 9.74 7.35
C LYS A 38 14.74 10.61 6.23
N THR A 39 15.64 11.22 5.45
CA THR A 39 15.24 12.02 4.29
C THR A 39 14.55 11.16 3.23
N ALA A 40 14.97 9.90 3.07
CA ALA A 40 14.31 8.97 2.14
C ALA A 40 12.83 8.78 2.50
N VAL A 41 12.50 8.61 3.78
CA VAL A 41 11.11 8.51 4.24
C VAL A 41 10.35 9.80 3.93
N GLU A 42 10.91 10.95 4.26
CA GLU A 42 10.30 12.27 3.99
C GLU A 42 10.04 12.49 2.50
N LEU A 43 11.00 12.13 1.65
CA LEU A 43 10.86 12.24 0.19
C LEU A 43 9.80 11.26 -0.36
N ALA A 44 9.75 10.05 0.18
CA ALA A 44 8.73 9.08 -0.20
C ALA A 44 7.32 9.59 0.18
N GLN A 45 7.16 10.18 1.34
CA GLN A 45 5.90 10.80 1.77
C GLN A 45 5.50 11.96 0.86
N LYS A 46 6.45 12.79 0.47
CA LYS A 46 6.22 13.98 -0.35
C LYS A 46 5.87 13.64 -1.79
N TYR A 47 6.66 12.78 -2.43
CA TYR A 47 6.55 12.49 -3.86
C TYR A 47 5.67 11.29 -4.19
N ARG A 48 5.41 10.43 -3.22
CA ARG A 48 4.66 9.19 -3.43
C ARG A 48 5.13 8.45 -4.70
N PRO A 49 6.41 8.06 -4.75
CA PRO A 49 6.99 7.47 -5.96
C PRO A 49 6.43 6.06 -6.22
N ASP A 50 6.69 5.56 -7.42
CA ASP A 50 6.35 4.19 -7.78
C ASP A 50 7.35 3.17 -7.22
N LEU A 51 8.52 3.63 -6.80
CA LEU A 51 9.60 2.80 -6.27
C LEU A 51 10.53 3.62 -5.38
N VAL A 52 11.01 3.00 -4.30
CA VAL A 52 12.15 3.51 -3.50
C VAL A 52 13.29 2.52 -3.61
N LEU A 53 14.43 2.99 -4.06
CA LEU A 53 15.66 2.21 -4.16
C LEU A 53 16.64 2.73 -3.12
N MET A 54 17.06 1.88 -2.17
CA MET A 54 17.69 2.37 -0.95
C MET A 54 18.79 1.43 -0.44
N ASP A 55 19.94 1.99 -0.12
CA ASP A 55 21.02 1.27 0.55
C ASP A 55 20.63 0.93 1.99
N VAL A 56 21.15 -0.18 2.52
CA VAL A 56 20.92 -0.57 3.92
C VAL A 56 21.72 0.31 4.86
N LYS A 57 23.02 0.45 4.62
CA LYS A 57 23.91 1.24 5.50
C LYS A 57 23.94 2.70 5.09
N MET A 58 23.29 3.52 5.88
CA MET A 58 23.26 4.97 5.70
C MET A 58 23.31 5.68 7.05
N PRO A 59 23.83 6.94 7.10
CA PRO A 59 23.81 7.71 8.34
C PRO A 59 22.39 8.13 8.73
N ILE A 60 22.21 8.54 9.97
CA ILE A 60 20.99 9.06 10.59
C ILE A 60 19.92 7.97 10.77
N MET A 61 19.51 7.32 9.71
CA MET A 61 18.58 6.18 9.73
C MET A 61 19.01 5.18 8.67
N ASP A 62 19.12 3.90 9.04
CA ASP A 62 19.45 2.85 8.07
C ASP A 62 18.30 2.54 7.14
N GLY A 63 18.61 1.87 6.03
CA GLY A 63 17.63 1.56 4.99
C GLY A 63 16.56 0.56 5.43
N ILE A 64 16.84 -0.34 6.35
CA ILE A 64 15.86 -1.31 6.86
C ILE A 64 14.81 -0.60 7.70
N THR A 65 15.24 0.29 8.60
CA THR A 65 14.32 1.10 9.41
C THR A 65 13.47 2.02 8.53
N ALA A 66 14.08 2.65 7.54
CA ALA A 66 13.36 3.50 6.59
C ALA A 66 12.34 2.69 5.76
N ALA A 67 12.72 1.50 5.30
CA ALA A 67 11.83 0.59 4.58
C ALA A 67 10.62 0.19 5.42
N GLU A 68 10.81 -0.08 6.70
CA GLU A 68 9.73 -0.40 7.64
C GLU A 68 8.72 0.76 7.74
N GLU A 69 9.19 1.98 7.87
CA GLU A 69 8.32 3.17 7.93
C GLU A 69 7.55 3.38 6.62
N ILE A 70 8.22 3.24 5.49
CA ILE A 70 7.60 3.37 4.15
C ILE A 70 6.55 2.28 3.94
N ALA A 71 6.82 1.05 4.35
CA ALA A 71 5.89 -0.07 4.24
C ALA A 71 4.66 0.12 5.14
N LYS A 72 4.82 0.59 6.37
CA LYS A 72 3.71 0.86 7.29
C LYS A 72 2.73 1.89 6.73
N GLU A 73 3.24 2.93 6.09
CA GLU A 73 2.41 3.97 5.47
C GLU A 73 1.92 3.58 4.08
N GLN A 74 2.30 2.40 3.58
CA GLN A 74 1.89 1.89 2.26
C GLN A 74 2.16 2.89 1.12
N ILE A 75 3.36 3.46 1.12
CA ILE A 75 3.72 4.52 0.15
C ILE A 75 4.14 3.91 -1.19
N ALA A 76 5.12 3.01 -1.17
CA ALA A 76 5.75 2.47 -2.38
C ALA A 76 6.50 1.17 -2.08
N PRO A 77 6.76 0.34 -3.10
CA PRO A 77 7.66 -0.79 -2.94
C PRO A 77 9.08 -0.31 -2.70
N VAL A 78 9.82 -1.02 -1.84
CA VAL A 78 11.21 -0.73 -1.51
C VAL A 78 12.09 -1.86 -2.00
N VAL A 79 13.14 -1.52 -2.75
CA VAL A 79 14.24 -2.42 -3.10
C VAL A 79 15.47 -1.98 -2.30
N LEU A 80 16.01 -2.89 -1.51
CA LEU A 80 17.19 -2.61 -0.71
C LEU A 80 18.48 -3.01 -1.44
N LEU A 81 19.50 -2.18 -1.32
CA LEU A 81 20.84 -2.45 -1.80
C LEU A 81 21.72 -2.79 -0.62
N THR A 82 22.48 -3.87 -0.70
CA THR A 82 23.32 -4.31 0.42
C THR A 82 24.66 -4.86 -0.05
N ALA A 83 25.71 -4.59 0.70
CA ALA A 83 27.03 -5.19 0.49
C ALA A 83 27.11 -6.62 1.04
N PHE A 84 26.09 -7.06 1.78
CA PHE A 84 26.10 -8.32 2.51
C PHE A 84 24.91 -9.19 2.13
N SER A 85 25.18 -10.48 1.88
CA SER A 85 24.16 -11.50 1.61
C SER A 85 23.87 -12.37 2.84
N GLN A 86 24.13 -11.87 4.05
CA GLN A 86 23.91 -12.62 5.27
C GLN A 86 22.41 -12.85 5.50
N LYS A 87 22.07 -14.09 5.85
CA LYS A 87 20.69 -14.52 6.07
C LYS A 87 19.94 -13.62 7.06
N GLU A 88 20.57 -13.25 8.17
CA GLU A 88 19.95 -12.39 9.19
C GLU A 88 19.55 -11.02 8.65
N LEU A 89 20.37 -10.42 7.80
CA LEU A 89 20.08 -9.14 7.18
C LEU A 89 18.95 -9.26 6.17
N VAL A 90 18.94 -10.34 5.39
CA VAL A 90 17.88 -10.64 4.43
C VAL A 90 16.55 -10.85 5.17
N ASP A 91 16.55 -11.62 6.26
CA ASP A 91 15.36 -11.86 7.07
C ASP A 91 14.81 -10.55 7.66
N ARG A 92 15.68 -9.67 8.16
CA ARG A 92 15.28 -8.35 8.65
C ARG A 92 14.69 -7.47 7.54
N ALA A 93 15.26 -7.52 6.34
CA ALA A 93 14.75 -6.78 5.19
C ALA A 93 13.34 -7.23 4.79
N VAL A 94 13.11 -8.53 4.79
CA VAL A 94 11.79 -9.12 4.51
C VAL A 94 10.77 -8.73 5.58
N GLU A 95 11.12 -8.84 6.85
CA GLU A 95 10.27 -8.45 7.98
C GLU A 95 9.92 -6.96 7.95
N ALA A 96 10.85 -6.12 7.51
CA ALA A 96 10.62 -4.68 7.33
C ALA A 96 9.68 -4.34 6.17
N GLY A 97 9.35 -5.31 5.31
CA GLY A 97 8.44 -5.13 4.19
C GLY A 97 9.11 -4.76 2.87
N ALA A 98 10.43 -4.94 2.75
CA ALA A 98 11.11 -4.77 1.47
C ALA A 98 10.64 -5.82 0.46
N MET A 99 10.39 -5.41 -0.77
CA MET A 99 9.89 -6.30 -1.82
C MET A 99 11.00 -7.10 -2.52
N ALA A 100 12.22 -6.56 -2.51
CA ALA A 100 13.40 -7.23 -3.06
C ALA A 100 14.67 -6.64 -2.48
N TYR A 101 15.78 -7.34 -2.67
CA TYR A 101 17.10 -6.80 -2.34
C TYR A 101 18.09 -7.15 -3.47
N VAL A 102 19.13 -6.34 -3.60
CA VAL A 102 20.21 -6.54 -4.59
C VAL A 102 21.55 -6.42 -3.87
N VAL A 103 22.44 -7.38 -4.10
CA VAL A 103 23.76 -7.42 -3.48
C VAL A 103 24.77 -6.63 -4.31
N LYS A 104 25.56 -5.79 -3.65
CA LYS A 104 26.64 -5.03 -4.27
C LYS A 104 27.90 -5.93 -4.42
N PRO A 105 28.72 -5.79 -5.48
CA PRO A 105 28.49 -4.93 -6.62
C PRO A 105 27.42 -5.52 -7.54
N PHE A 106 26.59 -4.65 -8.14
CA PHE A 106 25.53 -5.05 -9.05
C PHE A 106 25.72 -4.45 -10.45
N SER A 107 25.15 -5.13 -11.44
CA SER A 107 25.04 -4.61 -12.81
C SER A 107 23.59 -4.24 -13.12
N PRO A 108 23.33 -3.53 -14.24
CA PRO A 108 21.94 -3.31 -14.69
C PRO A 108 21.14 -4.62 -14.84
N ASN A 109 21.80 -5.73 -15.21
CA ASN A 109 21.15 -7.03 -15.34
C ASN A 109 20.69 -7.61 -14.01
N ASP A 110 21.28 -7.20 -12.89
CA ASP A 110 20.86 -7.59 -11.54
C ASP A 110 19.76 -6.65 -11.02
N LEU A 111 19.94 -5.35 -11.23
CA LEU A 111 19.08 -4.31 -10.65
C LEU A 111 17.72 -4.24 -11.32
N VAL A 112 17.66 -4.23 -12.65
CA VAL A 112 16.42 -4.03 -13.41
C VAL A 112 15.39 -5.14 -13.16
N PRO A 113 15.76 -6.44 -13.21
CA PRO A 113 14.80 -7.50 -12.87
C PRO A 113 14.28 -7.43 -11.45
N ALA A 114 15.13 -7.08 -10.47
CA ALA A 114 14.71 -6.92 -9.08
C ALA A 114 13.68 -5.80 -8.93
N ILE A 115 13.86 -4.69 -9.63
CA ILE A 115 12.91 -3.58 -9.65
C ILE A 115 11.56 -4.02 -10.21
N GLU A 116 11.55 -4.71 -11.35
CA GLU A 116 10.31 -5.17 -12.00
C GLU A 116 9.56 -6.16 -11.11
N VAL A 117 10.26 -7.08 -10.47
CA VAL A 117 9.67 -8.04 -9.53
C VAL A 117 9.07 -7.30 -8.32
N ALA A 118 9.79 -6.33 -7.77
CA ALA A 118 9.34 -5.56 -6.61
C ALA A 118 8.05 -4.79 -6.90
N ILE A 119 7.99 -4.10 -8.02
CA ILE A 119 6.81 -3.34 -8.45
C ILE A 119 5.62 -4.27 -8.67
N SER A 120 5.83 -5.38 -9.38
CA SER A 120 4.78 -6.35 -9.68
C SER A 120 4.22 -6.99 -8.40
N ARG A 121 5.09 -7.40 -7.48
CA ARG A 121 4.67 -7.98 -6.19
C ARG A 121 3.87 -6.99 -5.35
N TYR A 122 4.32 -5.76 -5.29
CA TYR A 122 3.63 -4.71 -4.53
C TYR A 122 2.23 -4.46 -5.07
N GLU A 123 2.08 -4.36 -6.39
CA GLU A 123 0.78 -4.18 -7.04
C GLU A 123 -0.16 -5.34 -6.74
N GLN A 124 0.33 -6.59 -6.77
CA GLN A 124 -0.45 -7.78 -6.46
C GLN A 124 -0.93 -7.79 -5.00
N ILE A 125 -0.04 -7.47 -4.06
CA ILE A 125 -0.38 -7.40 -2.63
C ILE A 125 -1.42 -6.31 -2.38
N ARG A 126 -1.25 -5.14 -2.97
CA ARG A 126 -2.19 -4.03 -2.85
C ARG A 126 -3.57 -4.38 -3.41
N ALA A 127 -3.62 -5.06 -4.54
CA ALA A 127 -4.87 -5.51 -5.14
C ALA A 127 -5.60 -6.53 -4.23
N LEU A 128 -4.88 -7.48 -3.63
CA LEU A 128 -5.44 -8.45 -2.69
C LEU A 128 -5.96 -7.78 -1.42
N GLU A 129 -5.22 -6.84 -0.84
CA GLU A 129 -5.66 -6.09 0.34
C GLU A 129 -6.94 -5.31 0.07
N LYS A 130 -7.04 -4.68 -1.10
CA LYS A 130 -8.23 -3.96 -1.52
C LYS A 130 -9.44 -4.90 -1.67
N GLU A 131 -9.25 -6.07 -2.26
CA GLU A 131 -10.30 -7.08 -2.43
C GLU A 131 -10.80 -7.57 -1.08
N VAL A 132 -9.92 -7.89 -0.14
CA VAL A 132 -10.29 -8.30 1.23
C VAL A 132 -11.07 -7.18 1.93
N GLY A 133 -10.65 -5.92 1.81
CA GLY A 133 -11.36 -4.77 2.36
C GLY A 133 -12.78 -4.63 1.81
N THR A 134 -12.96 -4.79 0.51
CA THR A 134 -14.26 -4.74 -0.16
C THR A 134 -15.18 -5.86 0.33
N ILE A 135 -14.68 -7.08 0.47
CA ILE A 135 -15.45 -8.24 0.99
C ILE A 135 -15.88 -7.97 2.44
N ARG A 136 -15.00 -7.45 3.28
CA ARG A 136 -15.35 -7.09 4.67
C ARG A 136 -16.43 -6.04 4.73
N ASP A 137 -16.35 -5.01 3.91
CA ASP A 137 -17.36 -3.94 3.84
C ASP A 137 -18.72 -4.49 3.42
N GLN A 138 -18.77 -5.37 2.42
CA GLN A 138 -20.01 -6.02 1.99
C GLN A 138 -20.61 -6.87 3.10
N PHE A 139 -19.78 -7.62 3.83
CA PHE A 139 -20.23 -8.45 4.94
C PHE A 139 -20.80 -7.62 6.10
N GLU A 140 -20.14 -6.53 6.48
CA GLU A 140 -20.63 -5.62 7.51
C GLU A 140 -21.95 -4.96 7.11
N THR A 141 -22.07 -4.53 5.86
CA THR A 141 -23.32 -3.97 5.33
C THR A 141 -24.46 -4.98 5.41
N ARG A 142 -24.21 -6.23 5.03
CA ARG A 142 -25.21 -7.30 5.09
C ARG A 142 -25.71 -7.54 6.52
N LYS A 143 -24.81 -7.57 7.49
CA LYS A 143 -25.18 -7.69 8.91
C LYS A 143 -26.09 -6.57 9.37
N LEU A 144 -25.79 -5.33 9.01
CA LEU A 144 -26.59 -4.16 9.36
C LEU A 144 -27.97 -4.22 8.72
N VAL A 145 -28.04 -4.58 7.44
CA VAL A 145 -29.31 -4.73 6.71
C VAL A 145 -30.19 -5.81 7.36
N ASP A 146 -29.61 -6.97 7.71
CA ASP A 146 -30.34 -8.05 8.36
C ASP A 146 -30.90 -7.63 9.73
N ARG A 147 -30.13 -6.90 10.52
CA ARG A 147 -30.56 -6.36 11.81
C ARG A 147 -31.66 -5.32 11.66
N ALA A 148 -31.53 -4.42 10.70
CA ALA A 148 -32.56 -3.42 10.40
C ALA A 148 -33.87 -4.08 9.96
N LYS A 149 -33.81 -5.10 9.11
CA LYS A 149 -34.98 -5.88 8.70
C LYS A 149 -35.68 -6.50 9.91
N SER A 150 -34.93 -7.13 10.82
CA SER A 150 -35.50 -7.73 12.02
C SER A 150 -36.24 -6.71 12.88
N LEU A 151 -35.71 -5.50 13.04
CA LEU A 151 -36.36 -4.43 13.79
C LEU A 151 -37.64 -3.94 13.11
N LEU A 152 -37.64 -3.80 11.81
CA LEU A 152 -38.85 -3.43 11.04
C LEU A 152 -39.94 -4.51 11.16
N ILE A 153 -39.58 -5.77 11.12
CA ILE A 153 -40.50 -6.89 11.29
C ILE A 153 -41.13 -6.88 12.68
N THR A 154 -40.31 -6.75 13.73
CA THR A 154 -40.80 -6.81 15.13
C THR A 154 -41.47 -5.53 15.59
N LYS A 155 -40.99 -4.37 15.22
CA LYS A 155 -41.50 -3.07 15.70
C LYS A 155 -42.59 -2.46 14.82
N MET A 156 -42.53 -2.69 13.53
CA MET A 156 -43.45 -2.10 12.54
C MET A 156 -44.42 -3.14 11.93
N ASN A 157 -44.32 -4.38 12.36
CA ASN A 157 -45.17 -5.46 11.92
C ASN A 157 -45.16 -5.72 10.40
N LEU A 158 -43.99 -5.52 9.77
CA LEU A 158 -43.78 -5.78 8.34
C LEU A 158 -43.38 -7.23 8.12
N THR A 159 -43.66 -7.75 6.92
CA THR A 159 -43.09 -9.03 6.48
C THR A 159 -41.64 -8.82 6.06
N GLU A 160 -40.86 -9.91 5.95
CA GLU A 160 -39.48 -9.82 5.50
C GLU A 160 -39.34 -9.16 4.13
N PRO A 161 -40.10 -9.54 3.08
CA PRO A 161 -40.03 -8.85 1.79
C PRO A 161 -40.40 -7.37 1.88
N GLU A 162 -41.37 -7.00 2.71
CA GLU A 162 -41.76 -5.61 2.90
C GLU A 162 -40.68 -4.81 3.58
N ALA A 163 -40.01 -5.36 4.60
CA ALA A 163 -38.91 -4.73 5.31
C ALA A 163 -37.73 -4.46 4.37
N PHE A 164 -37.34 -5.45 3.56
CA PHE A 164 -36.26 -5.26 2.58
C PHE A 164 -36.61 -4.21 1.54
N ARG A 165 -37.80 -4.24 0.99
CA ARG A 165 -38.27 -3.25 0.02
C ARG A 165 -38.29 -1.84 0.60
N TRP A 166 -38.67 -1.71 1.86
CA TRP A 166 -38.69 -0.42 2.56
C TRP A 166 -37.29 0.18 2.65
N ILE A 167 -36.29 -0.63 3.04
CA ILE A 167 -34.89 -0.21 3.13
C ILE A 167 -34.38 0.20 1.73
N GLN A 168 -34.61 -0.63 0.73
CA GLN A 168 -34.18 -0.40 -0.64
C GLN A 168 -34.80 0.88 -1.23
N LYS A 169 -36.09 1.05 -1.07
CA LYS A 169 -36.80 2.24 -1.54
C LYS A 169 -36.31 3.51 -0.87
N THR A 170 -36.16 3.48 0.44
CA THR A 170 -35.65 4.63 1.20
C THR A 170 -34.22 4.99 0.77
N SER A 171 -33.37 3.99 0.53
CA SER A 171 -32.03 4.18 0.01
C SER A 171 -32.05 4.94 -1.34
N MET A 172 -32.91 4.52 -2.26
CA MET A 172 -33.05 5.15 -3.58
C MET A 172 -33.65 6.55 -3.48
N ASP A 173 -34.75 6.73 -2.74
CA ASP A 173 -35.48 7.99 -2.64
C ASP A 173 -34.65 9.10 -1.97
N ARG A 174 -33.86 8.74 -0.98
CA ARG A 174 -33.03 9.68 -0.21
C ARG A 174 -31.57 9.75 -0.65
N ARG A 175 -31.20 8.97 -1.66
CA ARG A 175 -29.83 8.88 -2.15
C ARG A 175 -28.80 8.53 -1.06
N LEU A 176 -29.21 7.63 -0.17
CA LEU A 176 -28.37 7.08 0.89
C LEU A 176 -27.98 5.65 0.53
N SER A 177 -26.88 5.16 1.12
CA SER A 177 -26.53 3.74 0.98
C SER A 177 -27.48 2.87 1.81
N MET A 178 -27.58 1.60 1.46
CA MET A 178 -28.32 0.61 2.25
C MET A 178 -27.77 0.55 3.71
N ARG A 179 -26.47 0.73 3.85
CA ARG A 179 -25.79 0.75 5.16
C ARG A 179 -26.23 1.95 5.99
N GLU A 180 -26.28 3.13 5.41
CA GLU A 180 -26.72 4.36 6.09
C GLU A 180 -28.17 4.29 6.54
N VAL A 181 -29.05 3.81 5.67
CA VAL A 181 -30.46 3.60 6.02
C VAL A 181 -30.61 2.59 7.15
N SER A 182 -29.92 1.46 7.06
CA SER A 182 -29.96 0.39 8.08
C SER A 182 -29.44 0.87 9.44
N ASP A 183 -28.36 1.64 9.44
CA ASP A 183 -27.78 2.20 10.67
C ASP A 183 -28.76 3.17 11.35
N THR A 184 -29.44 4.01 10.57
CA THR A 184 -30.47 4.92 11.07
C THR A 184 -31.64 4.17 11.68
N ILE A 185 -32.14 3.11 11.05
CA ILE A 185 -33.21 2.26 11.59
C ILE A 185 -32.80 1.65 12.92
N ILE A 186 -31.59 1.10 12.99
CA ILE A 186 -31.07 0.48 14.20
C ILE A 186 -31.01 1.52 15.34
N LYS A 187 -30.53 2.71 15.08
CA LYS A 187 -30.47 3.79 16.09
C LYS A 187 -31.83 4.23 16.59
N GLN A 188 -32.83 4.30 15.71
CA GLN A 188 -34.16 4.77 16.06
C GLN A 188 -35.06 3.73 16.69
N LEU A 189 -34.94 2.46 16.28
CA LEU A 189 -35.84 1.38 16.70
C LEU A 189 -35.24 0.45 17.78
N SER A 190 -33.98 0.61 18.10
CA SER A 190 -33.34 -0.20 19.18
C SER A 190 -33.67 0.28 20.56
#